data_2ff2f1f3aa04f1108f956748af9b6471
#
_entry.id   2ff2f1f3aa04f1108f956748af9b6471
#
_cell.length_a   1.000
_cell.length_b   1.000
_cell.length_c   1.000
_cell.angle_alpha   90.00
_cell.angle_beta   90.00
_cell.angle_gamma   90.00
#
_symmetry.space_group_name_H-M   'P 1'
#
loop_
_entity.id
_entity.type
_entity.pdbx_description
1 polymer ?
#
loop_
_entity_poly.entity_id
_entity_poly.type
_entity_poly.pdbx_seq_one_letter_code
_entity_poly.pdbx_strand_id
1 'polypeptide(L)'
;MQNPKIVIAVLFITGLLISGYQCASTELTSARLYIQQKNYVRALEVLQEDVSKNPKSDEGYFLLGVVYGEMNDMNKMVESFDKSLSISGKFTKEISEYRISYWSTYFNRGVSDYKKGTEAENIDSSKIYFKSSIENYKTAIMLEPDSANNYRNIAYAYLTAGDLDAAVDPLKKLIELEKPEDGYQYLGEIYSTLGANKMIEYQSMKNTQDSIDAINYYNLGISVLTEGKQKYPANAEISASLTQSYIGAGRIDEALQEARVSVAADPQNKDYKYNYGVLLLNTNEFAEAENQFLQALEIDPEFENANYNLAVTYVKWGTEMNRAAEEKGIISEEYKEKYQKALPYLEGVVEADPENIQMWELIGKVYTVLGMTEDAENAFSKADALRE
;
A
#
# COMPACT_ATOMS: atom_id res chain seq x y z
N MET A 1 7.54 25.30 -27.46
CA MET A 1 8.38 24.09 -27.55
C MET A 1 7.60 23.11 -28.40
N GLN A 2 8.10 22.77 -29.60
CA GLN A 2 7.42 21.85 -30.52
C GLN A 2 7.41 20.43 -29.95
N ASN A 3 6.25 19.79 -30.03
CA ASN A 3 5.95 18.48 -29.45
C ASN A 3 6.85 17.42 -30.14
N PRO A 4 7.78 16.71 -29.44
CA PRO A 4 8.68 15.75 -30.08
C PRO A 4 7.99 14.57 -30.77
N LYS A 5 6.71 14.36 -30.51
CA LYS A 5 5.87 13.31 -31.13
C LYS A 5 5.69 13.44 -32.63
N ILE A 6 5.73 14.67 -33.16
CA ILE A 6 5.46 14.91 -34.63
C ILE A 6 6.67 14.48 -35.46
N VAL A 7 7.88 14.52 -34.93
CA VAL A 7 9.11 14.23 -35.67
C VAL A 7 9.32 12.72 -35.85
N ILE A 8 8.92 11.88 -34.89
CA ILE A 8 9.12 10.43 -34.97
C ILE A 8 8.13 9.77 -35.95
N ALA A 9 6.88 10.19 -35.94
CA ALA A 9 5.87 9.64 -36.84
C ALA A 9 6.17 9.97 -38.32
N VAL A 10 6.71 11.14 -38.60
CA VAL A 10 7.03 11.57 -40.00
C VAL A 10 8.26 10.85 -40.58
N LEU A 11 9.26 10.52 -39.73
CA LEU A 11 10.45 9.79 -40.18
C LEU A 11 10.16 8.31 -40.47
N PHE A 12 9.19 7.69 -39.79
CA PHE A 12 8.82 6.29 -40.01
C PHE A 12 8.06 6.06 -41.32
N ILE A 13 7.20 7.00 -41.72
CA ILE A 13 6.38 6.88 -42.98
C ILE A 13 7.26 6.95 -44.21
N THR A 14 8.39 7.68 -44.18
CA THR A 14 9.31 7.78 -45.32
C THR A 14 10.15 6.52 -45.55
N GLY A 15 10.42 5.73 -44.49
CA GLY A 15 11.15 4.46 -44.60
C GLY A 15 10.35 3.30 -45.19
N LEU A 16 9.02 3.32 -45.08
CA LEU A 16 8.13 2.25 -45.54
C LEU A 16 7.92 2.24 -47.07
N LEU A 17 8.34 3.29 -47.80
CA LEU A 17 8.11 3.41 -49.24
C LEU A 17 9.14 2.66 -50.10
N ILE A 18 10.20 2.08 -49.57
CA ILE A 18 11.33 1.58 -50.37
C ILE A 18 11.51 0.04 -50.32
N SER A 19 10.80 -0.70 -49.48
CA SER A 19 11.01 -2.15 -49.37
C SER A 19 9.73 -2.97 -49.60
N GLY A 20 9.56 -3.44 -50.83
CA GLY A 20 8.68 -4.58 -51.11
C GLY A 20 7.60 -4.34 -52.14
N TYR A 21 7.94 -4.39 -53.41
CA TYR A 21 7.01 -4.72 -54.53
C TYR A 21 6.56 -6.18 -54.35
N GLN A 22 5.62 -6.44 -53.44
CA GLN A 22 4.71 -7.59 -53.56
C GLN A 22 3.29 -7.01 -53.53
N CYS A 23 2.47 -7.37 -54.55
CA CYS A 23 1.14 -6.88 -54.84
C CYS A 23 0.35 -6.38 -53.60
N ALA A 24 0.59 -5.14 -53.22
CA ALA A 24 -0.26 -4.49 -52.21
C ALA A 24 -1.64 -4.29 -52.84
N SER A 25 -2.71 -4.53 -52.06
CA SER A 25 -4.06 -4.24 -52.56
C SER A 25 -4.21 -2.76 -52.87
N THR A 26 -5.16 -2.42 -53.72
CA THR A 26 -5.49 -1.02 -54.04
C THR A 26 -5.87 -0.27 -52.77
N GLU A 27 -6.55 -0.97 -51.87
CA GLU A 27 -6.97 -0.48 -50.54
C GLU A 27 -5.77 -0.11 -49.67
N LEU A 28 -4.74 -0.98 -49.54
CA LEU A 28 -3.53 -0.70 -48.77
C LEU A 28 -2.75 0.49 -49.33
N THR A 29 -2.65 0.59 -50.66
CA THR A 29 -1.99 1.73 -51.33
C THR A 29 -2.72 3.04 -51.02
N SER A 30 -4.06 3.03 -51.10
CA SER A 30 -4.91 4.19 -50.78
C SER A 30 -4.83 4.55 -49.30
N ALA A 31 -4.82 3.55 -48.43
CA ALA A 31 -4.70 3.75 -46.96
C ALA A 31 -3.40 4.48 -46.61
N ARG A 32 -2.24 4.03 -47.12
CA ARG A 32 -0.95 4.68 -46.90
C ARG A 32 -0.97 6.16 -47.33
N LEU A 33 -1.59 6.46 -48.49
CA LEU A 33 -1.73 7.83 -48.94
C LEU A 33 -2.59 8.66 -47.98
N TYR A 34 -3.74 8.15 -47.54
CA TYR A 34 -4.61 8.85 -46.58
C TYR A 34 -3.94 9.04 -45.24
N ILE A 35 -3.17 8.06 -44.72
CA ILE A 35 -2.37 8.19 -43.49
C ILE A 35 -1.34 9.32 -43.65
N GLN A 36 -0.62 9.36 -44.79
CA GLN A 36 0.35 10.42 -45.09
C GLN A 36 -0.30 11.81 -45.11
N GLN A 37 -1.53 11.89 -45.65
CA GLN A 37 -2.34 13.10 -45.65
C GLN A 37 -3.02 13.41 -44.30
N LYS A 38 -2.85 12.57 -43.30
CA LYS A 38 -3.53 12.63 -41.97
C LYS A 38 -5.07 12.56 -42.11
N ASN A 39 -5.59 12.00 -43.17
CA ASN A 39 -7.00 11.75 -43.36
C ASN A 39 -7.37 10.38 -42.77
N TYR A 40 -7.35 10.29 -41.43
CA TYR A 40 -7.51 9.02 -40.72
C TYR A 40 -8.90 8.41 -40.92
N VAL A 41 -9.94 9.22 -41.10
CA VAL A 41 -11.30 8.72 -41.38
C VAL A 41 -11.33 7.94 -42.70
N ARG A 42 -10.80 8.50 -43.78
CA ARG A 42 -10.72 7.80 -45.05
C ARG A 42 -9.77 6.61 -45.04
N ALA A 43 -8.65 6.73 -44.33
CA ALA A 43 -7.74 5.60 -44.11
C ALA A 43 -8.45 4.43 -43.44
N LEU A 44 -9.25 4.71 -42.37
CA LEU A 44 -10.02 3.71 -41.67
C LEU A 44 -11.02 2.99 -42.56
N GLU A 45 -11.80 3.72 -43.39
CA GLU A 45 -12.79 3.15 -44.30
C GLU A 45 -12.15 2.13 -45.26
N VAL A 46 -11.06 2.51 -45.93
CA VAL A 46 -10.41 1.62 -46.92
C VAL A 46 -9.66 0.46 -46.25
N LEU A 47 -9.14 0.63 -45.03
CA LEU A 47 -8.50 -0.45 -44.30
C LEU A 47 -9.52 -1.48 -43.81
N GLN A 48 -10.68 -1.04 -43.33
CA GLN A 48 -11.78 -1.94 -42.97
C GLN A 48 -12.25 -2.76 -44.20
N GLU A 49 -12.27 -2.17 -45.36
CA GLU A 49 -12.57 -2.87 -46.61
C GLU A 49 -11.47 -3.91 -46.93
N ASP A 50 -10.17 -3.54 -46.81
CA ASP A 50 -9.05 -4.45 -47.04
C ASP A 50 -9.15 -5.69 -46.17
N VAL A 51 -9.27 -5.52 -44.82
CA VAL A 51 -9.31 -6.66 -43.89
C VAL A 51 -10.60 -7.47 -43.99
N SER A 52 -11.70 -6.86 -44.48
CA SER A 52 -12.93 -7.58 -44.81
C SER A 52 -12.76 -8.51 -46.02
N LYS A 53 -12.09 -8.04 -47.07
CA LYS A 53 -11.77 -8.82 -48.27
C LYS A 53 -10.65 -9.83 -48.02
N ASN A 54 -9.68 -9.44 -47.22
CA ASN A 54 -8.51 -10.26 -46.87
C ASN A 54 -8.30 -10.33 -45.34
N PRO A 55 -8.99 -11.23 -44.65
CA PRO A 55 -8.86 -11.41 -43.19
C PRO A 55 -7.46 -11.85 -42.72
N LYS A 56 -6.55 -12.17 -43.64
CA LYS A 56 -5.14 -12.49 -43.35
C LYS A 56 -4.18 -11.38 -43.77
N SER A 57 -4.66 -10.15 -43.93
CA SER A 57 -3.84 -8.97 -44.24
C SER A 57 -3.13 -8.49 -42.97
N ASP A 58 -1.91 -9.00 -42.71
CA ASP A 58 -1.08 -8.57 -41.57
C ASP A 58 -0.81 -7.05 -41.61
N GLU A 59 -0.53 -6.52 -42.83
CA GLU A 59 -0.32 -5.11 -43.03
C GLU A 59 -1.61 -4.28 -42.88
N GLY A 60 -2.76 -4.78 -43.33
CA GLY A 60 -4.04 -4.12 -43.14
C GLY A 60 -4.34 -3.91 -41.64
N TYR A 61 -4.14 -4.93 -40.81
CA TYR A 61 -4.31 -4.82 -39.39
C TYR A 61 -3.24 -3.95 -38.73
N PHE A 62 -1.98 -4.00 -39.19
CA PHE A 62 -0.95 -3.08 -38.70
C PHE A 62 -1.33 -1.62 -38.93
N LEU A 63 -1.73 -1.28 -40.16
CA LEU A 63 -2.14 0.08 -40.53
C LEU A 63 -3.44 0.51 -39.81
N LEU A 64 -4.39 -0.40 -39.56
CA LEU A 64 -5.55 -0.14 -38.70
C LEU A 64 -5.10 0.26 -37.27
N GLY A 65 -4.16 -0.45 -36.70
CA GLY A 65 -3.59 -0.10 -35.41
C GLY A 65 -2.97 1.29 -35.41
N VAL A 66 -2.18 1.63 -36.43
CA VAL A 66 -1.62 2.99 -36.61
C VAL A 66 -2.72 4.05 -36.63
N VAL A 67 -3.76 3.83 -37.47
CA VAL A 67 -4.86 4.79 -37.63
C VAL A 67 -5.65 4.95 -36.33
N TYR A 68 -5.98 3.85 -35.63
CA TYR A 68 -6.66 3.93 -34.33
C TYR A 68 -5.82 4.65 -33.28
N GLY A 69 -4.49 4.45 -33.26
CA GLY A 69 -3.59 5.18 -32.38
C GLY A 69 -3.64 6.69 -32.64
N GLU A 70 -3.58 7.11 -33.89
CA GLU A 70 -3.68 8.52 -34.29
C GLU A 70 -5.06 9.15 -33.97
N MET A 71 -6.11 8.32 -33.99
CA MET A 71 -7.47 8.70 -33.58
C MET A 71 -7.69 8.61 -32.04
N ASN A 72 -6.67 8.25 -31.29
CA ASN A 72 -6.70 8.10 -29.82
C ASN A 72 -7.64 6.97 -29.33
N ASP A 73 -7.90 5.95 -30.15
CA ASP A 73 -8.64 4.73 -29.77
C ASP A 73 -7.63 3.62 -29.45
N MET A 74 -7.10 3.65 -28.19
CA MET A 74 -6.04 2.72 -27.78
C MET A 74 -6.50 1.27 -27.74
N ASN A 75 -7.78 1.02 -27.41
CA ASN A 75 -8.33 -0.34 -27.40
C ASN A 75 -8.27 -0.99 -28.76
N LYS A 76 -8.79 -0.30 -29.78
CA LYS A 76 -8.77 -0.82 -31.16
C LYS A 76 -7.37 -0.83 -31.75
N MET A 77 -6.50 0.08 -31.33
CA MET A 77 -5.08 0.06 -31.71
C MET A 77 -4.42 -1.25 -31.28
N VAL A 78 -4.55 -1.61 -29.99
CA VAL A 78 -3.96 -2.85 -29.45
C VAL A 78 -4.57 -4.07 -30.09
N GLU A 79 -5.91 -4.15 -30.21
CA GLU A 79 -6.61 -5.25 -30.89
C GLU A 79 -6.11 -5.44 -32.33
N SER A 80 -5.95 -4.36 -33.09
CA SER A 80 -5.47 -4.41 -34.47
C SER A 80 -4.02 -4.87 -34.53
N PHE A 81 -3.15 -4.36 -33.66
CA PHE A 81 -1.76 -4.79 -33.57
C PHE A 81 -1.63 -6.27 -33.19
N ASP A 82 -2.40 -6.75 -32.22
CA ASP A 82 -2.42 -8.16 -31.82
C ASP A 82 -2.90 -9.05 -32.97
N LYS A 83 -3.88 -8.59 -33.72
CA LYS A 83 -4.35 -9.30 -34.91
C LYS A 83 -3.27 -9.38 -35.97
N SER A 84 -2.55 -8.29 -36.27
CA SER A 84 -1.41 -8.27 -37.18
C SER A 84 -0.35 -9.29 -36.76
N LEU A 85 0.07 -9.27 -35.50
CA LEU A 85 1.07 -10.18 -34.92
C LEU A 85 0.62 -11.63 -34.97
N SER A 86 -0.67 -11.89 -34.76
CA SER A 86 -1.22 -13.27 -34.85
C SER A 86 -1.17 -13.85 -36.25
N ILE A 87 -1.09 -13.02 -37.31
CA ILE A 87 -0.99 -13.43 -38.71
C ILE A 87 0.48 -13.62 -39.10
N SER A 88 1.33 -12.65 -38.80
CA SER A 88 2.76 -12.73 -39.07
C SER A 88 3.59 -11.87 -38.10
N GLY A 89 4.87 -12.21 -37.94
CA GLY A 89 5.83 -11.42 -37.17
C GLY A 89 6.44 -10.24 -37.96
N LYS A 90 5.98 -9.94 -39.14
CA LYS A 90 6.60 -8.96 -40.04
C LYS A 90 6.68 -7.54 -39.44
N PHE A 91 5.67 -7.13 -38.68
CA PHE A 91 5.56 -5.78 -38.12
C PHE A 91 5.87 -5.77 -36.61
N THR A 92 6.49 -6.80 -36.03
CA THR A 92 6.78 -6.91 -34.60
C THR A 92 7.54 -5.70 -34.06
N LYS A 93 8.57 -5.26 -34.77
CA LYS A 93 9.40 -4.13 -34.34
C LYS A 93 8.61 -2.82 -34.36
N GLU A 94 7.95 -2.53 -35.45
CA GLU A 94 7.16 -1.30 -35.61
C GLU A 94 6.01 -1.24 -34.60
N ILE A 95 5.30 -2.33 -34.41
CA ILE A 95 4.24 -2.44 -33.38
C ILE A 95 4.78 -2.17 -31.98
N SER A 96 5.94 -2.75 -31.62
CA SER A 96 6.56 -2.51 -30.36
C SER A 96 6.93 -1.02 -30.18
N GLU A 97 7.49 -0.39 -31.21
CA GLU A 97 7.83 1.04 -31.16
C GLU A 97 6.59 1.94 -31.00
N TYR A 98 5.48 1.62 -31.68
CA TYR A 98 4.20 2.32 -31.49
C TYR A 98 3.67 2.13 -30.06
N ARG A 99 3.64 0.89 -29.55
CA ARG A 99 3.17 0.59 -28.20
C ARG A 99 3.99 1.33 -27.16
N ILE A 100 5.31 1.28 -27.23
CA ILE A 100 6.22 1.99 -26.30
C ILE A 100 6.00 3.51 -26.35
N SER A 101 5.80 4.09 -27.53
CA SER A 101 5.57 5.54 -27.68
C SER A 101 4.27 5.98 -27.01
N TYR A 102 3.17 5.25 -27.24
CA TYR A 102 1.90 5.54 -26.58
C TYR A 102 1.95 5.21 -25.09
N TRP A 103 2.54 4.08 -24.69
CA TRP A 103 2.79 3.73 -23.30
C TRP A 103 3.48 4.85 -22.53
N SER A 104 4.61 5.32 -23.03
CA SER A 104 5.34 6.43 -22.40
C SER A 104 4.48 7.68 -22.23
N THR A 105 3.60 7.94 -23.18
CA THR A 105 2.68 9.08 -23.10
C THR A 105 1.67 8.92 -21.98
N TYR A 106 0.99 7.77 -21.89
CA TYR A 106 -0.03 7.53 -20.88
C TYR A 106 0.59 7.32 -19.49
N PHE A 107 1.71 6.61 -19.42
CA PHE A 107 2.46 6.47 -18.18
C PHE A 107 2.85 7.83 -17.59
N ASN A 108 3.46 8.71 -18.38
CA ASN A 108 3.86 10.03 -17.92
C ASN A 108 2.66 10.95 -17.59
N ARG A 109 1.53 10.80 -18.26
CA ARG A 109 0.29 11.49 -17.88
C ARG A 109 -0.19 10.97 -16.52
N GLY A 110 -0.17 9.66 -16.29
CA GLY A 110 -0.51 9.04 -15.02
C GLY A 110 0.34 9.61 -13.88
N VAL A 111 1.67 9.66 -14.05
CA VAL A 111 2.60 10.27 -13.08
C VAL A 111 2.29 11.75 -12.82
N SER A 112 2.06 12.52 -13.90
CA SER A 112 1.74 13.94 -13.78
C SER A 112 0.43 14.19 -13.03
N ASP A 113 -0.60 13.39 -13.32
CA ASP A 113 -1.91 13.55 -12.68
C ASP A 113 -1.87 13.04 -11.23
N TYR A 114 -1.13 11.97 -10.93
CA TYR A 114 -0.87 11.54 -9.55
C TYR A 114 -0.25 12.68 -8.73
N LYS A 115 0.81 13.30 -9.26
CA LYS A 115 1.47 14.44 -8.60
C LYS A 115 0.51 15.60 -8.36
N LYS A 116 -0.30 15.98 -9.35
CA LYS A 116 -1.33 17.02 -9.17
C LYS A 116 -2.35 16.63 -8.10
N GLY A 117 -2.70 15.34 -8.00
CA GLY A 117 -3.61 14.84 -6.98
C GLY A 117 -3.04 14.98 -5.57
N THR A 118 -1.74 14.69 -5.40
CA THR A 118 -1.06 14.84 -4.10
C THR A 118 -0.81 16.30 -3.71
N GLU A 119 -0.67 17.19 -4.69
CA GLU A 119 -0.43 18.64 -4.48
C GLU A 119 -1.73 19.46 -4.46
N ALA A 120 -2.90 18.85 -4.64
CA ALA A 120 -4.17 19.56 -4.74
C ALA A 120 -4.60 20.16 -3.40
N GLU A 121 -5.01 21.43 -3.41
CA GLU A 121 -5.42 22.17 -2.21
C GLU A 121 -6.74 21.68 -1.60
N ASN A 122 -7.57 20.99 -2.37
CA ASN A 122 -8.86 20.48 -1.90
C ASN A 122 -9.10 19.03 -2.36
N ILE A 123 -9.92 18.34 -1.58
CA ILE A 123 -10.18 16.90 -1.73
C ILE A 123 -10.88 16.54 -3.06
N ASP A 124 -11.73 17.44 -3.60
CA ASP A 124 -12.47 17.14 -4.83
C ASP A 124 -11.54 17.22 -6.05
N SER A 125 -10.65 18.20 -6.10
CA SER A 125 -9.61 18.29 -7.12
C SER A 125 -8.65 17.11 -7.03
N SER A 126 -8.24 16.72 -5.83
CA SER A 126 -7.40 15.55 -5.57
C SER A 126 -8.02 14.27 -6.16
N LYS A 127 -9.30 14.01 -5.87
CA LYS A 127 -10.05 12.86 -6.40
C LYS A 127 -10.12 12.84 -7.94
N ILE A 128 -10.33 14.00 -8.56
CA ILE A 128 -10.37 14.11 -10.03
C ILE A 128 -9.03 13.71 -10.63
N TYR A 129 -7.92 14.22 -10.06
CA TYR A 129 -6.59 13.91 -10.55
C TYR A 129 -6.20 12.44 -10.32
N PHE A 130 -6.50 11.86 -9.15
CA PHE A 130 -6.24 10.43 -8.93
C PHE A 130 -7.04 9.55 -9.88
N LYS A 131 -8.32 9.88 -10.14
CA LYS A 131 -9.12 9.16 -11.12
C LYS A 131 -8.50 9.24 -12.52
N SER A 132 -8.06 10.42 -12.95
CA SER A 132 -7.37 10.61 -14.23
C SER A 132 -6.06 9.82 -14.29
N SER A 133 -5.28 9.84 -13.20
CA SER A 133 -4.04 9.07 -13.08
C SER A 133 -4.29 7.57 -13.26
N ILE A 134 -5.28 7.02 -12.56
CA ILE A 134 -5.67 5.60 -12.64
C ILE A 134 -6.07 5.23 -14.07
N GLU A 135 -6.89 6.02 -14.74
CA GLU A 135 -7.29 5.74 -16.13
C GLU A 135 -6.10 5.79 -17.11
N ASN A 136 -5.16 6.72 -16.91
CA ASN A 136 -3.93 6.76 -17.69
C ASN A 136 -3.04 5.52 -17.45
N TYR A 137 -2.91 5.05 -16.19
CA TYR A 137 -2.16 3.83 -15.89
C TYR A 137 -2.86 2.57 -16.41
N LYS A 138 -4.19 2.48 -16.41
CA LYS A 138 -4.93 1.39 -17.05
C LYS A 138 -4.60 1.30 -18.55
N THR A 139 -4.56 2.45 -19.20
CA THR A 139 -4.16 2.51 -20.61
C THR A 139 -2.69 2.10 -20.81
N ALA A 140 -1.80 2.52 -19.90
CA ALA A 140 -0.40 2.10 -19.93
C ALA A 140 -0.25 0.58 -19.74
N ILE A 141 -1.01 -0.03 -18.82
CA ILE A 141 -1.04 -1.50 -18.62
C ILE A 141 -1.49 -2.22 -19.88
N MET A 142 -2.53 -1.73 -20.55
CA MET A 142 -3.02 -2.33 -21.80
C MET A 142 -1.96 -2.28 -22.91
N LEU A 143 -1.15 -1.22 -22.96
CA LEU A 143 -0.09 -1.05 -23.96
C LEU A 143 1.14 -1.91 -23.67
N GLU A 144 1.54 -2.00 -22.41
CA GLU A 144 2.70 -2.75 -21.91
C GLU A 144 2.32 -3.54 -20.66
N PRO A 145 1.66 -4.72 -20.81
CA PRO A 145 1.10 -5.49 -19.69
C PRO A 145 2.16 -6.15 -18.79
N ASP A 146 3.39 -6.29 -19.27
CA ASP A 146 4.49 -6.91 -18.50
C ASP A 146 5.38 -5.87 -17.79
N SER A 147 5.02 -4.59 -17.84
CA SER A 147 5.76 -3.53 -17.13
C SER A 147 5.34 -3.46 -15.67
N ALA A 148 6.19 -3.93 -14.76
CA ALA A 148 5.96 -3.89 -13.31
C ALA A 148 5.71 -2.46 -12.80
N ASN A 149 6.36 -1.45 -13.38
CA ASN A 149 6.16 -0.05 -13.04
C ASN A 149 4.71 0.42 -13.24
N ASN A 150 3.99 -0.12 -14.23
CA ASN A 150 2.59 0.18 -14.43
C ASN A 150 1.76 -0.23 -13.21
N TYR A 151 1.98 -1.47 -12.74
CA TYR A 151 1.25 -2.04 -11.62
C TYR A 151 1.63 -1.38 -10.28
N ARG A 152 2.90 -1.04 -10.10
CA ARG A 152 3.34 -0.28 -8.91
C ARG A 152 2.65 1.09 -8.85
N ASN A 153 2.67 1.84 -9.93
CA ASN A 153 2.11 3.19 -9.94
C ASN A 153 0.58 3.21 -9.83
N ILE A 154 -0.13 2.29 -10.49
CA ILE A 154 -1.60 2.22 -10.34
C ILE A 154 -2.00 1.77 -8.93
N ALA A 155 -1.24 0.86 -8.32
CA ALA A 155 -1.47 0.46 -6.93
C ALA A 155 -1.33 1.67 -5.98
N TYR A 156 -0.26 2.45 -6.13
CA TYR A 156 -0.07 3.66 -5.34
C TYR A 156 -1.18 4.71 -5.57
N ALA A 157 -1.65 4.84 -6.81
CA ALA A 157 -2.75 5.75 -7.11
C ALA A 157 -4.06 5.30 -6.41
N TYR A 158 -4.36 4.01 -6.38
CA TYR A 158 -5.49 3.45 -5.64
C TYR A 158 -5.33 3.64 -4.12
N LEU A 159 -4.15 3.32 -3.57
CA LEU A 159 -3.86 3.48 -2.15
C LEU A 159 -4.05 4.93 -1.69
N THR A 160 -3.49 5.88 -2.44
CA THR A 160 -3.61 7.30 -2.13
C THR A 160 -5.03 7.82 -2.30
N ALA A 161 -5.81 7.23 -3.22
CA ALA A 161 -7.24 7.52 -3.38
C ALA A 161 -8.12 6.87 -2.29
N GLY A 162 -7.57 6.00 -1.44
CA GLY A 162 -8.29 5.27 -0.40
C GLY A 162 -9.05 4.04 -0.89
N ASP A 163 -8.82 3.59 -2.13
CA ASP A 163 -9.45 2.41 -2.72
C ASP A 163 -8.55 1.16 -2.53
N LEU A 164 -8.61 0.61 -1.31
CA LEU A 164 -7.77 -0.53 -0.92
C LEU A 164 -8.07 -1.78 -1.75
N ASP A 165 -9.34 -2.06 -2.01
CA ASP A 165 -9.76 -3.25 -2.77
C ASP A 165 -9.20 -3.22 -4.20
N ALA A 166 -9.27 -2.05 -4.86
CA ALA A 166 -8.76 -1.90 -6.21
C ALA A 166 -7.22 -1.98 -6.32
N ALA A 167 -6.49 -1.75 -5.22
CA ALA A 167 -5.04 -1.88 -5.18
C ALA A 167 -4.55 -3.34 -5.13
N VAL A 168 -5.39 -4.28 -4.70
CA VAL A 168 -5.03 -5.70 -4.47
C VAL A 168 -4.50 -6.37 -5.73
N ASP A 169 -5.25 -6.35 -6.82
CA ASP A 169 -4.86 -7.06 -8.05
C ASP A 169 -3.61 -6.47 -8.72
N PRO A 170 -3.44 -5.15 -8.81
CA PRO A 170 -2.18 -4.56 -9.23
C PRO A 170 -0.97 -5.00 -8.40
N LEU A 171 -1.09 -5.05 -7.06
CA LEU A 171 0.01 -5.50 -6.19
C LEU A 171 0.33 -6.98 -6.37
N LYS A 172 -0.68 -7.84 -6.52
CA LYS A 172 -0.46 -9.25 -6.86
C LYS A 172 0.32 -9.40 -8.17
N LYS A 173 -0.07 -8.63 -9.19
CA LYS A 173 0.62 -8.67 -10.48
C LYS A 173 2.04 -8.13 -10.39
N LEU A 174 2.27 -7.08 -9.60
CA LEU A 174 3.60 -6.56 -9.30
C LEU A 174 4.49 -7.64 -8.64
N ILE A 175 3.95 -8.36 -7.65
CA ILE A 175 4.67 -9.46 -6.97
C ILE A 175 4.96 -10.60 -7.96
N GLU A 176 4.02 -10.95 -8.84
CA GLU A 176 4.23 -11.97 -9.87
C GLU A 176 5.41 -11.61 -10.79
N LEU A 177 5.51 -10.34 -11.21
CA LEU A 177 6.52 -9.89 -12.17
C LEU A 177 7.90 -9.70 -11.56
N GLU A 178 8.02 -9.03 -10.43
CA GLU A 178 9.32 -8.58 -9.87
C GLU A 178 9.58 -9.08 -8.45
N LYS A 179 8.52 -9.50 -7.71
CA LYS A 179 8.60 -9.87 -6.27
C LYS A 179 9.27 -8.81 -5.40
N PRO A 180 8.92 -7.54 -5.52
CA PRO A 180 9.60 -6.47 -4.81
C PRO A 180 9.16 -6.40 -3.34
N GLU A 181 10.01 -5.84 -2.50
CA GLU A 181 9.80 -5.70 -1.06
C GLU A 181 8.52 -4.91 -0.74
N ASP A 182 8.34 -3.76 -1.38
CA ASP A 182 7.17 -2.90 -1.24
C ASP A 182 5.85 -3.59 -1.68
N GLY A 183 5.91 -4.47 -2.67
CA GLY A 183 4.75 -5.24 -3.11
C GLY A 183 4.22 -6.17 -2.02
N TYR A 184 5.09 -6.90 -1.33
CA TYR A 184 4.71 -7.77 -0.22
C TYR A 184 4.21 -6.98 0.97
N GLN A 185 4.91 -5.89 1.32
CA GLN A 185 4.53 -5.02 2.44
C GLN A 185 3.13 -4.46 2.24
N TYR A 186 2.90 -3.71 1.15
CA TYR A 186 1.61 -3.04 0.93
C TYR A 186 0.46 -4.02 0.74
N LEU A 187 0.66 -5.13 0.03
CA LEU A 187 -0.42 -6.12 -0.12
C LEU A 187 -0.80 -6.76 1.22
N GLY A 188 0.20 -7.04 2.06
CA GLY A 188 -0.04 -7.56 3.40
C GLY A 188 -0.76 -6.55 4.30
N GLU A 189 -0.35 -5.29 4.30
CA GLU A 189 -0.98 -4.20 5.03
C GLU A 189 -2.44 -3.97 4.59
N ILE A 190 -2.70 -4.01 3.27
CA ILE A 190 -4.06 -3.91 2.74
C ILE A 190 -4.94 -5.03 3.30
N TYR A 191 -4.49 -6.28 3.21
CA TYR A 191 -5.28 -7.39 3.74
C TYR A 191 -5.51 -7.27 5.24
N SER A 192 -4.52 -6.83 6.01
CA SER A 192 -4.70 -6.59 7.45
C SER A 192 -5.72 -5.50 7.72
N THR A 193 -5.69 -4.42 6.93
CA THR A 193 -6.65 -3.30 7.04
C THR A 193 -8.07 -3.73 6.65
N LEU A 194 -8.23 -4.47 5.55
CA LEU A 194 -9.53 -5.02 5.14
C LEU A 194 -10.09 -5.97 6.20
N GLY A 195 -9.23 -6.79 6.81
CA GLY A 195 -9.59 -7.64 7.94
C GLY A 195 -10.07 -6.83 9.15
N ALA A 196 -9.34 -5.77 9.50
CA ALA A 196 -9.72 -4.89 10.61
C ALA A 196 -11.06 -4.18 10.33
N ASN A 197 -11.27 -3.68 9.12
CA ASN A 197 -12.53 -3.04 8.73
C ASN A 197 -13.71 -4.02 8.86
N LYS A 198 -13.56 -5.25 8.39
CA LYS A 198 -14.57 -6.31 8.54
C LYS A 198 -14.83 -6.68 9.99
N MET A 199 -13.80 -6.67 10.85
CA MET A 199 -13.98 -6.89 12.28
C MET A 199 -14.76 -5.75 12.95
N ILE A 200 -14.53 -4.50 12.55
CA ILE A 200 -15.32 -3.33 13.01
C ILE A 200 -16.79 -3.46 12.57
N GLU A 201 -17.06 -3.85 11.31
CA GLU A 201 -18.41 -4.11 10.82
C GLU A 201 -19.08 -5.20 11.64
N TYR A 202 -18.39 -6.31 11.93
CA TYR A 202 -18.88 -7.37 12.79
C TYR A 202 -19.22 -6.89 14.21
N GLN A 203 -18.33 -6.07 14.80
CA GLN A 203 -18.58 -5.54 16.15
C GLN A 203 -19.80 -4.63 16.19
N SER A 204 -20.06 -3.88 15.13
CA SER A 204 -21.19 -2.97 14.99
C SER A 204 -22.51 -3.70 14.68
N MET A 205 -22.51 -4.57 13.68
CA MET A 205 -23.72 -5.19 13.11
C MET A 205 -23.97 -6.62 13.60
N LYS A 206 -22.97 -7.25 14.24
CA LYS A 206 -22.99 -8.66 14.70
C LYS A 206 -23.26 -9.68 13.58
N ASN A 207 -22.95 -9.31 12.33
CA ASN A 207 -23.08 -10.23 11.20
C ASN A 207 -21.90 -11.22 11.22
N THR A 208 -22.15 -12.49 11.43
CA THR A 208 -21.14 -13.54 11.54
C THR A 208 -20.28 -13.64 10.25
N GLN A 209 -20.83 -13.34 9.07
CA GLN A 209 -20.08 -13.38 7.83
C GLN A 209 -18.92 -12.37 7.84
N ASP A 210 -19.10 -11.17 8.40
CA ASP A 210 -18.05 -10.17 8.49
C ASP A 210 -16.87 -10.65 9.36
N SER A 211 -17.15 -11.40 10.44
CA SER A 211 -16.08 -12.02 11.25
C SER A 211 -15.30 -13.09 10.46
N ILE A 212 -16.01 -13.91 9.67
CA ILE A 212 -15.37 -14.91 8.81
C ILE A 212 -14.51 -14.22 7.73
N ASP A 213 -15.04 -13.20 7.09
CA ASP A 213 -14.33 -12.44 6.06
C ASP A 213 -13.12 -11.72 6.64
N ALA A 214 -13.21 -11.17 7.86
CA ALA A 214 -12.08 -10.58 8.57
C ALA A 214 -10.94 -11.59 8.74
N ILE A 215 -11.24 -12.78 9.26
CA ILE A 215 -10.25 -13.85 9.44
C ILE A 215 -9.63 -14.29 8.11
N ASN A 216 -10.43 -14.37 7.04
CA ASN A 216 -9.94 -14.69 5.70
C ASN A 216 -8.96 -13.64 5.19
N TYR A 217 -9.26 -12.35 5.34
CA TYR A 217 -8.34 -11.28 4.97
C TYR A 217 -7.03 -11.34 5.77
N TYR A 218 -7.09 -11.51 7.10
CA TYR A 218 -5.88 -11.67 7.90
C TYR A 218 -5.03 -12.87 7.45
N ASN A 219 -5.64 -14.00 7.13
CA ASN A 219 -4.91 -15.16 6.63
C ASN A 219 -4.26 -14.91 5.25
N LEU A 220 -4.91 -14.15 4.36
CA LEU A 220 -4.28 -13.69 3.11
C LEU A 220 -3.09 -12.79 3.39
N GLY A 221 -3.20 -11.85 4.33
CA GLY A 221 -2.10 -11.01 4.79
C GLY A 221 -0.94 -11.83 5.33
N ILE A 222 -1.21 -12.78 6.23
CA ILE A 222 -0.20 -13.70 6.80
C ILE A 222 0.54 -14.45 5.67
N SER A 223 -0.19 -14.97 4.69
CA SER A 223 0.43 -15.71 3.58
C SER A 223 1.40 -14.85 2.78
N VAL A 224 0.98 -13.64 2.39
CA VAL A 224 1.78 -12.69 1.60
C VAL A 224 2.99 -12.21 2.40
N LEU A 225 2.78 -11.80 3.65
CA LEU A 225 3.84 -11.28 4.51
C LEU A 225 4.87 -12.35 4.90
N THR A 226 4.44 -13.61 5.06
CA THR A 226 5.35 -14.73 5.30
C THR A 226 6.27 -14.95 4.10
N GLU A 227 5.74 -14.91 2.87
CA GLU A 227 6.59 -14.99 1.67
C GLU A 227 7.53 -13.77 1.57
N GLY A 228 7.02 -12.57 1.83
CA GLY A 228 7.80 -11.34 1.86
C GLY A 228 8.95 -11.43 2.87
N LYS A 229 8.69 -11.88 4.10
CA LYS A 229 9.70 -12.05 5.14
C LYS A 229 10.78 -13.07 4.79
N GLN A 230 10.42 -14.16 4.13
CA GLN A 230 11.42 -15.14 3.66
C GLN A 230 12.41 -14.51 2.66
N LYS A 231 11.97 -13.54 1.87
CA LYS A 231 12.82 -12.83 0.88
C LYS A 231 13.55 -11.64 1.49
N TYR A 232 12.91 -10.95 2.42
CA TYR A 232 13.35 -9.69 3.03
C TYR A 232 13.33 -9.82 4.56
N PRO A 233 14.17 -10.70 5.16
CA PRO A 233 14.11 -11.01 6.59
C PRO A 233 14.45 -9.82 7.49
N ALA A 234 15.13 -8.80 6.95
CA ALA A 234 15.52 -7.59 7.68
C ALA A 234 14.46 -6.46 7.59
N ASN A 235 13.38 -6.64 6.83
CA ASN A 235 12.33 -5.63 6.72
C ASN A 235 11.46 -5.63 7.99
N ALA A 236 11.53 -4.52 8.74
CA ALA A 236 10.82 -4.34 10.00
C ALA A 236 9.31 -4.19 9.79
N GLU A 237 8.91 -3.50 8.73
CA GLU A 237 7.52 -3.23 8.38
C GLU A 237 6.78 -4.52 8.01
N ILE A 238 7.40 -5.39 7.19
CA ILE A 238 6.86 -6.72 6.88
C ILE A 238 6.68 -7.54 8.16
N SER A 239 7.66 -7.54 9.06
CA SER A 239 7.59 -8.29 10.33
C SER A 239 6.51 -7.74 11.27
N ALA A 240 6.38 -6.43 11.37
CA ALA A 240 5.35 -5.77 12.15
C ALA A 240 3.94 -6.07 11.61
N SER A 241 3.76 -5.95 10.29
CA SER A 241 2.48 -6.24 9.62
C SER A 241 2.09 -7.72 9.74
N LEU A 242 3.08 -8.64 9.70
CA LEU A 242 2.86 -10.07 9.92
C LEU A 242 2.38 -10.34 11.36
N THR A 243 3.04 -9.73 12.34
CA THR A 243 2.64 -9.82 13.76
C THR A 243 1.22 -9.30 13.95
N GLN A 244 0.90 -8.13 13.37
CA GLN A 244 -0.44 -7.54 13.43
C GLN A 244 -1.50 -8.42 12.77
N SER A 245 -1.17 -9.06 11.64
CA SER A 245 -2.07 -10.00 10.96
C SER A 245 -2.36 -11.23 11.81
N TYR A 246 -1.34 -11.77 12.52
CA TYR A 246 -1.54 -12.87 13.47
C TYR A 246 -2.46 -12.46 14.63
N ILE A 247 -2.26 -11.26 15.20
CA ILE A 247 -3.12 -10.73 16.27
C ILE A 247 -4.57 -10.61 15.77
N GLY A 248 -4.77 -10.02 14.60
CA GLY A 248 -6.10 -9.84 14.00
C GLY A 248 -6.81 -11.17 13.72
N ALA A 249 -6.06 -12.20 13.34
CA ALA A 249 -6.58 -13.56 13.16
C ALA A 249 -6.81 -14.32 14.49
N GLY A 250 -6.50 -13.72 15.66
CA GLY A 250 -6.57 -14.38 16.95
C GLY A 250 -5.47 -15.41 17.22
N ARG A 251 -4.41 -15.40 16.41
CA ARG A 251 -3.26 -16.32 16.48
C ARG A 251 -2.13 -15.73 17.33
N ILE A 252 -2.41 -15.54 18.61
CA ILE A 252 -1.53 -14.80 19.53
C ILE A 252 -0.19 -15.50 19.75
N ASP A 253 -0.18 -16.83 19.85
CA ASP A 253 1.06 -17.59 20.06
C ASP A 253 2.03 -17.43 18.87
N GLU A 254 1.50 -17.45 17.65
CA GLU A 254 2.31 -17.19 16.45
C GLU A 254 2.80 -15.76 16.35
N ALA A 255 1.99 -14.79 16.81
CA ALA A 255 2.41 -13.39 16.88
C ALA A 255 3.59 -13.22 17.86
N LEU A 256 3.52 -13.83 19.05
CA LEU A 256 4.61 -13.83 20.04
C LEU A 256 5.87 -14.50 19.49
N GLN A 257 5.72 -15.64 18.84
CA GLN A 257 6.86 -16.34 18.24
C GLN A 257 7.52 -15.51 17.12
N GLU A 258 6.70 -14.86 16.28
CA GLU A 258 7.20 -14.00 15.22
C GLU A 258 7.96 -12.79 15.75
N ALA A 259 7.42 -12.10 16.76
CA ALA A 259 8.07 -10.98 17.40
C ALA A 259 9.41 -11.39 18.08
N ARG A 260 9.43 -12.54 18.74
CA ARG A 260 10.67 -13.10 19.35
C ARG A 260 11.74 -13.38 18.30
N VAL A 261 11.37 -13.99 17.17
CA VAL A 261 12.28 -14.26 16.05
C VAL A 261 12.84 -12.96 15.47
N SER A 262 12.02 -11.92 15.34
CA SER A 262 12.44 -10.62 14.82
C SER A 262 13.46 -9.93 15.74
N VAL A 263 13.23 -9.94 17.06
CA VAL A 263 14.18 -9.43 18.06
C VAL A 263 15.50 -10.22 18.03
N ALA A 264 15.44 -11.54 17.88
CA ALA A 264 16.64 -12.38 17.81
C ALA A 264 17.45 -12.15 16.50
N ALA A 265 16.77 -11.84 15.39
CA ALA A 265 17.40 -11.57 14.11
C ALA A 265 18.14 -10.22 14.09
N ASP A 266 17.57 -9.19 14.71
CA ASP A 266 18.20 -7.88 14.87
C ASP A 266 18.03 -7.35 16.30
N PRO A 267 18.95 -7.71 17.21
CA PRO A 267 18.88 -7.28 18.61
C PRO A 267 19.10 -5.78 18.84
N GLN A 268 19.55 -5.04 17.83
CA GLN A 268 19.74 -3.59 17.90
C GLN A 268 18.56 -2.80 17.31
N ASN A 269 17.52 -3.47 16.85
CA ASN A 269 16.33 -2.83 16.33
C ASN A 269 15.36 -2.50 17.48
N LYS A 270 15.25 -1.22 17.80
CA LYS A 270 14.36 -0.73 18.88
C LYS A 270 12.89 -1.02 18.58
N ASP A 271 12.49 -0.98 17.30
CA ASP A 271 11.09 -1.17 16.89
C ASP A 271 10.65 -2.63 17.06
N TYR A 272 11.53 -3.59 16.77
CA TYR A 272 11.26 -5.00 17.08
C TYR A 272 11.04 -5.24 18.58
N LYS A 273 11.91 -4.69 19.43
CA LYS A 273 11.78 -4.80 20.89
C LYS A 273 10.50 -4.13 21.37
N TYR A 274 10.23 -2.94 20.91
CA TYR A 274 9.00 -2.21 21.23
C TYR A 274 7.75 -3.01 20.84
N ASN A 275 7.64 -3.48 19.60
CA ASN A 275 6.50 -4.25 19.13
C ASN A 275 6.30 -5.56 19.90
N TYR A 276 7.39 -6.24 20.24
CA TYR A 276 7.35 -7.42 21.10
C TYR A 276 6.87 -7.07 22.51
N GLY A 277 7.39 -5.98 23.11
CA GLY A 277 6.94 -5.46 24.40
C GLY A 277 5.44 -5.14 24.43
N VAL A 278 4.90 -4.51 23.37
CA VAL A 278 3.46 -4.21 23.24
C VAL A 278 2.63 -5.50 23.23
N LEU A 279 3.07 -6.51 22.50
CA LEU A 279 2.37 -7.79 22.44
C LEU A 279 2.36 -8.50 23.79
N LEU A 280 3.51 -8.55 24.47
CA LEU A 280 3.65 -9.09 25.83
C LEU A 280 2.78 -8.33 26.85
N LEU A 281 2.71 -7.00 26.74
CA LEU A 281 1.82 -6.18 27.57
C LEU A 281 0.34 -6.56 27.38
N ASN A 282 -0.07 -6.81 26.14
CA ASN A 282 -1.44 -7.19 25.81
C ASN A 282 -1.79 -8.61 26.28
N THR A 283 -0.80 -9.48 26.43
CA THR A 283 -0.96 -10.84 26.99
C THR A 283 -0.73 -10.90 28.50
N ASN A 284 -0.49 -9.74 29.16
CA ASN A 284 -0.20 -9.59 30.59
C ASN A 284 1.13 -10.27 31.03
N GLU A 285 2.05 -10.46 30.10
CA GLU A 285 3.41 -10.94 30.37
C GLU A 285 4.31 -9.77 30.79
N PHE A 286 3.93 -9.09 31.88
CA PHE A 286 4.46 -7.78 32.28
C PHE A 286 5.97 -7.74 32.52
N ALA A 287 6.55 -8.80 33.10
CA ALA A 287 7.98 -8.82 33.38
C ALA A 287 8.83 -8.87 32.11
N GLU A 288 8.37 -9.60 31.08
CA GLU A 288 9.07 -9.66 29.79
C GLU A 288 8.80 -8.39 28.97
N ALA A 289 7.57 -7.82 29.06
CA ALA A 289 7.26 -6.52 28.47
C ALA A 289 8.15 -5.40 29.01
N GLU A 290 8.32 -5.30 30.36
CA GLU A 290 9.28 -4.39 31.00
C GLU A 290 10.67 -4.52 30.38
N ASN A 291 11.18 -5.76 30.29
CA ASN A 291 12.50 -6.03 29.74
C ASN A 291 12.64 -5.58 28.28
N GLN A 292 11.63 -5.83 27.44
CA GLN A 292 11.69 -5.43 26.04
C GLN A 292 11.63 -3.90 25.86
N PHE A 293 10.79 -3.21 26.63
CA PHE A 293 10.72 -1.75 26.57
C PHE A 293 12.01 -1.10 27.10
N LEU A 294 12.58 -1.61 28.21
CA LEU A 294 13.86 -1.10 28.71
C LEU A 294 15.00 -1.29 27.69
N GLN A 295 15.07 -2.43 27.02
CA GLN A 295 16.05 -2.65 25.97
C GLN A 295 15.82 -1.76 24.75
N ALA A 296 14.58 -1.39 24.41
CA ALA A 296 14.30 -0.41 23.36
C ALA A 296 14.79 0.99 23.77
N LEU A 297 14.61 1.36 25.06
CA LEU A 297 15.07 2.62 25.63
C LEU A 297 16.59 2.68 25.85
N GLU A 298 17.27 1.55 26.02
CA GLU A 298 18.75 1.49 25.98
C GLU A 298 19.30 1.87 24.60
N ILE A 299 18.57 1.56 23.53
CA ILE A 299 18.94 1.92 22.15
C ILE A 299 18.58 3.38 21.85
N ASP A 300 17.38 3.79 22.27
CA ASP A 300 16.87 5.15 22.05
C ASP A 300 16.15 5.63 23.33
N PRO A 301 16.84 6.37 24.20
CA PRO A 301 16.27 6.88 25.47
C PRO A 301 15.09 7.85 25.29
N GLU A 302 14.99 8.50 24.12
CA GLU A 302 13.92 9.45 23.78
C GLU A 302 12.74 8.79 23.05
N PHE A 303 12.69 7.44 22.99
CA PHE A 303 11.62 6.72 22.34
C PHE A 303 10.30 6.86 23.11
N GLU A 304 9.54 7.89 22.82
CA GLU A 304 8.31 8.29 23.54
C GLU A 304 7.32 7.13 23.71
N ASN A 305 7.07 6.37 22.62
CA ASN A 305 6.15 5.23 22.66
C ASN A 305 6.59 4.13 23.64
N ALA A 306 7.89 3.88 23.76
CA ALA A 306 8.41 2.89 24.71
C ALA A 306 8.30 3.39 26.15
N ASN A 307 8.60 4.67 26.41
CA ASN A 307 8.40 5.32 27.71
C ASN A 307 6.93 5.23 28.15
N TYR A 308 6.01 5.59 27.26
CA TYR A 308 4.58 5.51 27.49
C TYR A 308 4.13 4.09 27.85
N ASN A 309 4.47 3.10 27.00
CA ASN A 309 4.03 1.72 27.21
C ASN A 309 4.70 1.05 28.43
N LEU A 310 5.91 1.45 28.77
CA LEU A 310 6.56 1.00 30.01
C LEU A 310 5.83 1.53 31.25
N ALA A 311 5.42 2.80 31.25
CA ALA A 311 4.58 3.37 32.29
C ALA A 311 3.25 2.60 32.42
N VAL A 312 2.55 2.37 31.31
CA VAL A 312 1.31 1.59 31.27
C VAL A 312 1.53 0.15 31.76
N THR A 313 2.66 -0.46 31.42
CA THR A 313 3.04 -1.81 31.89
C THR A 313 3.12 -1.86 33.41
N TYR A 314 3.82 -0.94 34.02
CA TYR A 314 3.93 -0.89 35.48
C TYR A 314 2.57 -0.63 36.14
N VAL A 315 1.75 0.28 35.63
CA VAL A 315 0.43 0.55 36.18
C VAL A 315 -0.47 -0.69 36.11
N LYS A 316 -0.54 -1.34 34.95
CA LYS A 316 -1.33 -2.57 34.77
C LYS A 316 -0.80 -3.70 35.67
N TRP A 317 0.51 -3.86 35.74
CA TRP A 317 1.13 -4.89 36.61
C TRP A 317 0.78 -4.68 38.07
N GLY A 318 0.93 -3.44 38.58
CA GLY A 318 0.53 -3.08 39.94
C GLY A 318 -0.96 -3.34 40.20
N THR A 319 -1.82 -2.97 39.25
CA THR A 319 -3.27 -3.23 39.33
C THR A 319 -3.56 -4.72 39.44
N GLU A 320 -2.95 -5.57 38.63
CA GLU A 320 -3.15 -7.02 38.66
C GLU A 320 -2.62 -7.66 39.93
N MET A 321 -1.45 -7.18 40.45
CA MET A 321 -0.92 -7.63 41.73
C MET A 321 -1.87 -7.31 42.89
N ASN A 322 -2.41 -6.09 42.92
CA ASN A 322 -3.38 -5.69 43.96
C ASN A 322 -4.65 -6.54 43.88
N ARG A 323 -5.23 -6.70 42.67
CA ARG A 323 -6.41 -7.53 42.46
C ARG A 323 -6.19 -8.98 42.91
N ALA A 324 -5.04 -9.57 42.55
CA ALA A 324 -4.72 -10.94 42.93
C ALA A 324 -4.52 -11.10 44.44
N ALA A 325 -4.01 -10.07 45.15
CA ALA A 325 -3.91 -10.06 46.63
C ALA A 325 -5.30 -9.96 47.28
N GLU A 326 -6.16 -9.06 46.80
CA GLU A 326 -7.53 -8.91 47.29
C GLU A 326 -8.37 -10.19 47.12
N GLU A 327 -8.30 -10.85 45.95
CA GLU A 327 -8.99 -12.12 45.69
C GLU A 327 -8.58 -13.24 46.67
N LYS A 328 -7.33 -13.21 47.16
CA LYS A 328 -6.80 -14.17 48.12
C LYS A 328 -6.99 -13.75 49.57
N GLY A 329 -7.56 -12.56 49.80
CA GLY A 329 -7.69 -11.98 51.13
C GLY A 329 -6.36 -11.61 51.80
N ILE A 330 -5.32 -11.36 50.99
CA ILE A 330 -3.97 -11.00 51.46
C ILE A 330 -3.86 -9.46 51.46
N ILE A 331 -3.45 -8.90 52.61
CA ILE A 331 -3.09 -7.49 52.70
C ILE A 331 -1.60 -7.39 52.28
N SER A 332 -1.36 -6.81 51.09
CA SER A 332 -0.02 -6.58 50.55
C SER A 332 0.07 -5.17 50.03
N GLU A 333 1.23 -4.56 50.14
CA GLU A 333 1.55 -3.27 49.52
C GLU A 333 2.63 -3.39 48.42
N GLU A 334 3.02 -4.61 48.06
CA GLU A 334 4.04 -4.88 47.03
C GLU A 334 3.68 -4.29 45.65
N TYR A 335 2.39 -4.20 45.35
CA TYR A 335 1.92 -3.58 44.09
C TYR A 335 2.30 -2.09 44.00
N LYS A 336 2.50 -1.40 45.14
CA LYS A 336 2.90 0.02 45.17
C LYS A 336 4.28 0.24 44.55
N GLU A 337 5.18 -0.75 44.62
CA GLU A 337 6.50 -0.69 43.97
C GLU A 337 6.35 -0.49 42.45
N LYS A 338 5.37 -1.16 41.82
CA LYS A 338 5.14 -1.00 40.41
C LYS A 338 4.62 0.39 40.07
N TYR A 339 3.71 0.93 40.85
CA TYR A 339 3.24 2.31 40.67
C TYR A 339 4.37 3.34 40.89
N GLN A 340 5.27 3.11 41.87
CA GLN A 340 6.46 3.96 42.05
C GLN A 340 7.38 3.93 40.80
N LYS A 341 7.57 2.74 40.20
CA LYS A 341 8.34 2.60 38.97
C LYS A 341 7.69 3.29 37.77
N ALA A 342 6.36 3.41 37.73
CA ALA A 342 5.64 4.09 36.65
C ALA A 342 5.86 5.61 36.66
N LEU A 343 6.02 6.23 37.84
CA LEU A 343 6.05 7.68 38.01
C LEU A 343 7.02 8.42 37.11
N PRO A 344 8.33 8.09 37.07
CA PRO A 344 9.29 8.86 36.27
C PRO A 344 8.96 8.84 34.76
N TYR A 345 8.37 7.74 34.30
CA TYR A 345 7.93 7.64 32.90
C TYR A 345 6.66 8.43 32.63
N LEU A 346 5.68 8.41 33.54
CA LEU A 346 4.44 9.21 33.42
C LEU A 346 4.75 10.71 33.53
N GLU A 347 5.61 11.12 34.45
CA GLU A 347 6.07 12.50 34.59
C GLU A 347 6.75 12.97 33.27
N GLY A 348 7.64 12.17 32.70
CA GLY A 348 8.27 12.46 31.42
C GLY A 348 7.27 12.59 30.26
N VAL A 349 6.24 11.73 30.22
CA VAL A 349 5.20 11.80 29.18
C VAL A 349 4.35 13.06 29.30
N VAL A 350 3.91 13.47 30.52
CA VAL A 350 3.11 14.70 30.69
C VAL A 350 3.95 15.97 30.55
N GLU A 351 5.27 15.88 30.75
CA GLU A 351 6.19 16.99 30.47
C GLU A 351 6.37 17.19 28.94
N ALA A 352 6.49 16.08 28.19
CA ALA A 352 6.64 16.11 26.74
C ALA A 352 5.33 16.48 26.01
N ASP A 353 4.17 16.01 26.49
CA ASP A 353 2.84 16.31 25.98
C ASP A 353 1.92 16.79 27.11
N PRO A 354 2.01 18.09 27.49
CA PRO A 354 1.21 18.66 28.58
C PRO A 354 -0.29 18.74 28.30
N GLU A 355 -0.73 18.54 27.05
CA GLU A 355 -2.14 18.60 26.64
C GLU A 355 -2.81 17.20 26.70
N ASN A 356 -2.08 16.16 27.08
CA ASN A 356 -2.58 14.80 27.13
C ASN A 356 -3.44 14.53 28.37
N ILE A 357 -4.74 14.74 28.24
CA ILE A 357 -5.71 14.57 29.32
C ILE A 357 -5.62 13.16 29.94
N GLN A 358 -5.50 12.14 29.09
CA GLN A 358 -5.48 10.74 29.55
C GLN A 358 -4.27 10.44 30.46
N MET A 359 -3.14 11.06 30.15
CA MET A 359 -1.93 10.89 30.96
C MET A 359 -2.03 11.63 32.28
N TRP A 360 -2.59 12.84 32.33
CA TRP A 360 -2.87 13.53 33.57
C TRP A 360 -3.83 12.75 34.48
N GLU A 361 -4.85 12.10 33.92
CA GLU A 361 -5.72 11.21 34.67
C GLU A 361 -4.99 9.95 35.17
N LEU A 362 -4.12 9.37 34.36
CA LEU A 362 -3.39 8.16 34.70
C LEU A 362 -2.39 8.44 35.87
N ILE A 363 -1.62 9.51 35.75
CA ILE A 363 -0.67 9.88 36.81
C ILE A 363 -1.40 10.27 38.09
N GLY A 364 -2.54 10.98 38.00
CA GLY A 364 -3.38 11.30 39.16
C GLY A 364 -3.87 10.06 39.92
N LYS A 365 -4.27 9.00 39.16
CA LYS A 365 -4.61 7.70 39.75
C LYS A 365 -3.40 7.06 40.47
N VAL A 366 -2.23 7.11 39.84
CA VAL A 366 -0.98 6.57 40.44
C VAL A 366 -0.64 7.31 41.72
N TYR A 367 -0.67 8.64 41.76
CA TYR A 367 -0.45 9.44 42.94
C TYR A 367 -1.47 9.09 44.05
N THR A 368 -2.74 8.90 43.71
CA THR A 368 -3.79 8.49 44.65
C THR A 368 -3.44 7.15 45.32
N VAL A 369 -3.04 6.15 44.53
CA VAL A 369 -2.66 4.81 45.06
C VAL A 369 -1.43 4.88 45.98
N LEU A 370 -0.51 5.78 45.68
CA LEU A 370 0.70 5.99 46.47
C LEU A 370 0.47 6.88 47.72
N GLY A 371 -0.73 7.47 47.87
CA GLY A 371 -1.06 8.36 48.99
C GLY A 371 -0.51 9.79 48.82
N MET A 372 -0.10 10.18 47.61
CA MET A 372 0.41 11.51 47.25
C MET A 372 -0.77 12.44 46.91
N THR A 373 -1.52 12.85 47.97
CA THR A 373 -2.83 13.50 47.79
C THR A 373 -2.75 14.83 47.03
N GLU A 374 -1.76 15.67 47.36
CA GLU A 374 -1.58 17.00 46.74
C GLU A 374 -1.24 16.87 45.25
N ASP A 375 -0.34 15.93 44.91
CA ASP A 375 0.04 15.68 43.49
C ASP A 375 -1.13 15.10 42.68
N ALA A 376 -1.94 14.24 43.35
CA ALA A 376 -3.15 13.69 42.71
C ALA A 376 -4.19 14.79 42.39
N GLU A 377 -4.46 15.69 43.36
CA GLU A 377 -5.37 16.81 43.17
C GLU A 377 -4.89 17.74 42.04
N ASN A 378 -3.60 18.05 42.01
CA ASN A 378 -3.00 18.87 40.93
C ASN A 378 -3.13 18.20 39.54
N ALA A 379 -2.85 16.90 39.46
CA ALA A 379 -2.94 16.16 38.19
C ALA A 379 -4.38 16.09 37.65
N PHE A 380 -5.36 15.81 38.52
CA PHE A 380 -6.78 15.81 38.12
C PHE A 380 -7.29 17.22 37.74
N SER A 381 -6.89 18.24 38.50
CA SER A 381 -7.23 19.62 38.15
C SER A 381 -6.67 20.03 36.79
N LYS A 382 -5.47 19.56 36.44
CA LYS A 382 -4.89 19.80 35.12
C LYS A 382 -5.67 19.08 34.04
N ALA A 383 -6.05 17.80 34.24
CA ALA A 383 -6.88 17.07 33.31
C ALA A 383 -8.25 17.72 33.08
N ASP A 384 -8.88 18.24 34.15
CA ASP A 384 -10.18 18.93 34.07
C ASP A 384 -10.07 20.28 33.32
N ALA A 385 -9.01 21.04 33.58
CA ALA A 385 -8.78 22.31 32.86
C ALA A 385 -8.52 22.13 31.37
N LEU A 386 -8.02 20.97 30.93
CA LEU A 386 -7.81 20.67 29.51
C LEU A 386 -9.08 20.17 28.79
N ARG A 387 -10.16 19.87 29.54
CA ARG A 387 -11.45 19.47 28.98
C ARG A 387 -12.38 20.65 28.69
N GLU A 388 -12.14 21.80 29.34
CA GLU A 388 -12.88 23.05 29.16
C GLU A 388 -12.38 23.83 27.93
#